data_d63dea68f244a9d21d6a7e650adff712
#
_entry.id   d63dea68f244a9d21d6a7e650adff712
#
_cell.length_a   1.000
_cell.length_b   1.000
_cell.length_c   1.000
_cell.angle_alpha   90.00
_cell.angle_beta   90.00
_cell.angle_gamma   90.00
#
_symmetry.space_group_name_H-M   'P 1'
#
loop_
_entity.id
_entity.type
_entity.pdbx_description
1 polymer ?
#
loop_
_entity_poly.entity_id
_entity_poly.type
_entity_poly.pdbx_seq_one_letter_code
_entity_poly.pdbx_strand_id
1 'polypeptide(L)'
;MTDAALLDAARILDGSPVPTFVIDASHVVVYWNDALARMSGIPAAEVLGTHHQWRAFYRAHRPVLADLVVDGAPRDLLEKFYRGKYRPTEHCAGGWESEDFSPQFAGEGCWLAFSAAPIRNADGKVVGCVETLQDITERKEAELQRREAERQLSGIVAGSPVATFVIDRHCCVTHWNRACEALTGVSASEMMGKSEIWRAFYPYETRRVVLAEMLVRGAGAAEVSERYTGHAQPSALVPGAFEARDFFPTFGEGGKWLHFMAAPLHNLRGQIVGAIETLVDLNEKAPDSH
;
A
#
# COMPACT_ATOMS: atom_id res chain seq x y z
N MET A 1 21.60 37.90 22.79
CA MET A 1 22.06 36.48 22.62
C MET A 1 23.53 36.57 22.23
N THR A 2 24.40 35.94 23.00
CA THR A 2 25.86 35.96 22.78
C THR A 2 26.21 35.10 21.58
N ASP A 3 27.29 35.46 20.84
CA ASP A 3 27.83 34.72 19.67
C ASP A 3 28.05 33.23 19.97
N ALA A 4 28.31 32.87 21.23
CA ALA A 4 28.44 31.49 21.67
C ALA A 4 27.13 30.65 21.50
N ALA A 5 25.95 31.26 21.74
CA ALA A 5 24.66 30.56 21.62
C ALA A 5 24.26 30.38 20.14
N LEU A 6 24.67 31.30 19.26
CA LEU A 6 24.47 31.16 17.80
C LEU A 6 25.42 30.12 17.18
N LEU A 7 26.68 30.09 17.64
CA LEU A 7 27.66 29.10 17.25
C LEU A 7 27.26 27.67 17.68
N ASP A 8 26.65 27.53 18.85
CA ASP A 8 26.16 26.22 19.33
C ASP A 8 24.96 25.72 18.51
N ALA A 9 24.02 26.58 18.14
CA ALA A 9 22.87 26.21 17.32
C ALA A 9 23.28 25.77 15.88
N ALA A 10 24.21 26.50 15.25
CA ALA A 10 24.76 26.12 13.95
C ALA A 10 25.50 24.77 14.00
N ARG A 11 26.32 24.55 15.03
CA ARG A 11 27.02 23.27 15.23
C ARG A 11 26.08 22.08 15.46
N ILE A 12 24.98 22.29 16.18
CA ILE A 12 23.97 21.26 16.37
C ILE A 12 23.33 20.88 15.02
N LEU A 13 23.01 21.86 14.20
CA LEU A 13 22.44 21.64 12.88
C LEU A 13 23.46 21.05 11.90
N ASP A 14 24.75 21.43 11.98
CA ASP A 14 25.82 20.84 11.17
C ASP A 14 26.06 19.37 11.51
N GLY A 15 25.90 18.99 12.76
CA GLY A 15 25.94 17.60 13.21
C GLY A 15 24.70 16.78 12.85
N SER A 16 23.63 17.40 12.33
CA SER A 16 22.42 16.70 11.94
C SER A 16 22.65 15.90 10.64
N PRO A 17 22.27 14.60 10.61
CA PRO A 17 22.29 13.83 9.38
C PRO A 17 21.14 14.20 8.43
N VAL A 18 20.19 15.02 8.86
CA VAL A 18 19.03 15.44 8.06
C VAL A 18 19.42 16.62 7.17
N PRO A 19 19.36 16.48 5.83
CA PRO A 19 19.61 17.57 4.90
C PRO A 19 18.70 18.76 5.21
N THR A 20 19.30 19.91 5.48
CA THR A 20 18.57 21.07 6.00
C THR A 20 19.14 22.37 5.45
N PHE A 21 18.25 23.30 5.08
CA PHE A 21 18.61 24.69 4.83
C PHE A 21 17.62 25.66 5.49
N VAL A 22 18.05 26.89 5.62
CA VAL A 22 17.23 27.99 6.14
C VAL A 22 17.34 29.18 5.21
N ILE A 23 16.19 29.80 4.94
CA ILE A 23 16.11 31.10 4.27
C ILE A 23 15.56 32.15 5.25
N ASP A 24 15.96 33.39 5.09
CA ASP A 24 15.39 34.52 5.81
C ASP A 24 14.07 35.03 5.14
N ALA A 25 13.47 36.08 5.73
CA ALA A 25 12.25 36.70 5.21
C ALA A 25 12.42 37.37 3.82
N SER A 26 13.65 37.53 3.35
CA SER A 26 13.99 38.03 2.02
C SER A 26 14.36 36.90 1.06
N HIS A 27 14.09 35.63 1.43
CA HIS A 27 14.42 34.42 0.66
C HIS A 27 15.91 34.17 0.46
N VAL A 28 16.78 34.84 1.24
CA VAL A 28 18.24 34.62 1.19
C VAL A 28 18.57 33.36 2.00
N VAL A 29 19.39 32.49 1.44
CA VAL A 29 19.91 31.31 2.14
C VAL A 29 20.86 31.78 3.24
N VAL A 30 20.47 31.54 4.51
CA VAL A 30 21.26 31.89 5.69
C VAL A 30 21.92 30.69 6.34
N TYR A 31 21.48 29.50 6.00
CA TYR A 31 22.04 28.25 6.51
C TYR A 31 21.89 27.11 5.47
N TRP A 32 22.92 26.25 5.39
CA TRP A 32 22.97 25.11 4.50
C TRP A 32 23.91 24.07 5.11
N ASN A 33 23.38 22.94 5.60
CA ASN A 33 24.21 21.97 6.30
C ASN A 33 24.99 21.02 5.38
N ASP A 34 25.97 20.34 5.97
CA ASP A 34 26.82 19.39 5.28
C ASP A 34 26.03 18.20 4.68
N ALA A 35 24.95 17.75 5.35
CA ALA A 35 24.11 16.68 4.85
C ALA A 35 23.45 17.07 3.52
N LEU A 36 22.93 18.31 3.44
CA LEU A 36 22.34 18.81 2.21
C LEU A 36 23.38 19.09 1.12
N ALA A 37 24.55 19.61 1.51
CA ALA A 37 25.66 19.81 0.56
C ALA A 37 26.09 18.48 -0.09
N ARG A 38 26.23 17.42 0.70
CA ARG A 38 26.53 16.07 0.17
C ARG A 38 25.41 15.51 -0.70
N MET A 39 24.16 15.66 -0.27
CA MET A 39 23.01 15.12 -0.97
C MET A 39 22.78 15.82 -2.32
N SER A 40 22.86 17.15 -2.35
CA SER A 40 22.62 17.97 -3.55
C SER A 40 23.84 18.12 -4.46
N GLY A 41 25.04 17.83 -3.95
CA GLY A 41 26.30 18.11 -4.62
C GLY A 41 26.65 19.61 -4.69
N ILE A 42 25.90 20.47 -3.99
CA ILE A 42 26.11 21.93 -3.98
C ILE A 42 26.71 22.35 -2.63
N PRO A 43 27.96 22.83 -2.61
CA PRO A 43 28.60 23.32 -1.39
C PRO A 43 27.85 24.54 -0.81
N ALA A 44 27.82 24.67 0.52
CA ALA A 44 27.20 25.80 1.20
C ALA A 44 27.74 27.17 0.71
N ALA A 45 29.04 27.25 0.40
CA ALA A 45 29.69 28.47 -0.10
C ALA A 45 29.10 28.99 -1.42
N GLU A 46 28.45 28.15 -2.22
CA GLU A 46 27.82 28.57 -3.49
C GLU A 46 26.42 29.14 -3.32
N VAL A 47 25.75 28.86 -2.19
CA VAL A 47 24.35 29.22 -1.98
C VAL A 47 24.14 30.18 -0.82
N LEU A 48 25.03 30.21 0.18
CA LEU A 48 24.92 31.13 1.32
C LEU A 48 24.95 32.58 0.83
N GLY A 49 24.05 33.40 1.37
CA GLY A 49 23.88 34.79 0.99
C GLY A 49 23.24 35.04 -0.37
N THR A 50 22.71 33.99 -1.02
CA THR A 50 22.05 34.06 -2.34
C THR A 50 20.61 33.60 -2.28
N HIS A 51 19.88 33.71 -3.39
CA HIS A 51 18.53 33.16 -3.60
C HIS A 51 18.57 31.86 -4.42
N HIS A 52 19.65 31.06 -4.31
CA HIS A 52 19.89 29.94 -5.21
C HIS A 52 19.53 28.57 -4.61
N GLN A 53 18.72 28.51 -3.51
CA GLN A 53 18.24 27.27 -2.90
C GLN A 53 17.53 26.34 -3.89
N TRP A 54 16.81 26.90 -4.87
CA TRP A 54 16.09 26.17 -5.89
C TRP A 54 16.99 25.29 -6.78
N ARG A 55 18.30 25.65 -6.94
CA ARG A 55 19.25 24.91 -7.78
C ARG A 55 19.45 23.47 -7.33
N ALA A 56 19.26 23.18 -6.06
CA ALA A 56 19.32 21.82 -5.54
C ALA A 56 18.17 20.93 -6.05
N PHE A 57 17.04 21.51 -6.44
CA PHE A 57 15.82 20.78 -6.74
C PHE A 57 15.39 20.88 -8.20
N TYR A 58 15.72 21.99 -8.88
CA TYR A 58 15.15 22.31 -10.19
C TYR A 58 16.21 22.81 -11.18
N ARG A 59 15.99 22.50 -12.46
CA ARG A 59 16.85 22.99 -13.55
C ARG A 59 16.61 24.45 -13.91
N ALA A 60 15.44 24.98 -13.58
CA ALA A 60 15.06 26.35 -13.86
C ALA A 60 14.55 26.98 -12.56
N HIS A 61 14.70 28.29 -12.45
CA HIS A 61 14.25 29.04 -11.29
C HIS A 61 12.74 28.84 -11.04
N ARG A 62 12.42 28.37 -9.86
CA ARG A 62 11.07 28.33 -9.29
C ARG A 62 11.16 28.36 -7.77
N PRO A 63 10.11 28.84 -7.07
CA PRO A 63 10.10 28.81 -5.62
C PRO A 63 10.13 27.36 -5.09
N VAL A 64 10.87 27.14 -4.01
CA VAL A 64 10.85 25.93 -3.19
C VAL A 64 9.76 26.06 -2.12
N LEU A 65 9.53 25.00 -1.35
CA LEU A 65 8.46 25.03 -0.34
C LEU A 65 8.72 26.06 0.75
N ALA A 66 9.99 26.25 1.16
CA ALA A 66 10.38 27.28 2.11
C ALA A 66 10.02 28.70 1.64
N ASP A 67 10.21 28.99 0.34
CA ASP A 67 9.83 30.29 -0.22
C ASP A 67 8.33 30.55 -0.06
N LEU A 68 7.51 29.54 -0.41
CA LEU A 68 6.06 29.66 -0.29
C LEU A 68 5.62 29.81 1.17
N VAL A 69 6.29 29.15 2.10
CA VAL A 69 5.99 29.27 3.55
C VAL A 69 6.33 30.65 4.07
N VAL A 70 7.45 31.25 3.66
CA VAL A 70 7.80 32.64 3.98
C VAL A 70 6.73 33.60 3.49
N ASP A 71 6.19 33.39 2.29
CA ASP A 71 5.13 34.19 1.65
C ASP A 71 3.71 33.89 2.20
N GLY A 72 3.59 33.10 3.27
CA GLY A 72 2.31 32.73 3.86
C GLY A 72 1.60 31.59 3.16
N ALA A 73 2.30 30.83 2.34
CA ALA A 73 1.84 29.65 1.61
C ALA A 73 0.53 29.85 0.83
N PRO A 74 0.48 30.77 -0.14
CA PRO A 74 -0.70 31.03 -0.95
C PRO A 74 -1.16 29.73 -1.63
N ARG A 75 -2.43 29.35 -1.46
CA ARG A 75 -2.97 28.04 -1.89
C ARG A 75 -2.87 27.84 -3.40
N ASP A 76 -3.04 28.88 -4.18
CA ASP A 76 -2.90 28.89 -5.63
C ASP A 76 -1.47 28.59 -6.08
N LEU A 77 -0.46 29.09 -5.35
CA LEU A 77 0.96 28.80 -5.61
C LEU A 77 1.34 27.38 -5.17
N LEU A 78 0.84 26.92 -4.01
CA LEU A 78 1.01 25.54 -3.58
C LEU A 78 0.42 24.57 -4.63
N GLU A 79 -0.80 24.82 -5.10
CA GLU A 79 -1.42 23.99 -6.12
C GLU A 79 -0.66 24.05 -7.46
N LYS A 80 -0.23 25.24 -7.88
CA LYS A 80 0.53 25.44 -9.12
C LYS A 80 1.83 24.64 -9.13
N PHE A 81 2.59 24.64 -8.03
CA PHE A 81 3.92 24.06 -7.97
C PHE A 81 3.96 22.63 -7.45
N TYR A 82 3.00 22.23 -6.60
CA TYR A 82 2.98 20.90 -5.96
C TYR A 82 1.77 20.04 -6.34
N ARG A 83 0.78 20.57 -7.07
CA ARG A 83 -0.32 19.82 -7.72
C ARG A 83 -1.01 18.80 -6.80
N GLY A 84 -1.46 19.22 -5.64
CA GLY A 84 -2.11 18.36 -4.66
C GLY A 84 -1.19 17.39 -3.88
N LYS A 85 0.14 17.42 -4.14
CA LYS A 85 1.13 16.59 -3.42
C LYS A 85 1.64 17.29 -2.14
N TYR A 86 0.86 18.17 -1.54
CA TYR A 86 1.24 18.94 -0.35
C TYR A 86 0.17 18.81 0.72
N ARG A 87 0.60 18.92 1.97
CA ARG A 87 -0.30 18.93 3.14
C ARG A 87 0.28 19.81 4.24
N PRO A 88 -0.57 20.38 5.14
CA PRO A 88 -0.08 20.99 6.36
C PRO A 88 0.64 19.95 7.20
N THR A 89 1.76 20.33 7.84
CA THR A 89 2.39 19.45 8.82
C THR A 89 1.65 19.51 10.14
N GLU A 90 1.48 18.36 10.81
CA GLU A 90 0.85 18.29 12.13
C GLU A 90 1.77 18.79 13.24
N HIS A 91 3.08 18.92 12.97
CA HIS A 91 4.10 19.20 13.98
C HIS A 91 4.45 20.67 14.16
N CYS A 92 4.05 21.54 13.22
CA CYS A 92 4.35 22.96 13.26
C CYS A 92 3.25 23.81 12.64
N ALA A 93 2.72 24.76 13.38
CA ALA A 93 1.68 25.68 12.89
C ALA A 93 2.21 26.53 11.71
N GLY A 94 1.53 26.42 10.56
CA GLY A 94 1.91 27.10 9.32
C GLY A 94 3.03 26.40 8.55
N GLY A 95 3.45 25.21 8.97
CA GLY A 95 4.36 24.36 8.22
C GLY A 95 3.64 23.53 7.19
N TRP A 96 4.38 23.14 6.15
CA TRP A 96 3.90 22.34 5.02
C TRP A 96 4.89 21.23 4.70
N GLU A 97 4.38 20.13 4.17
CA GLU A 97 5.17 18.99 3.70
C GLU A 97 4.67 18.52 2.34
N SER A 98 5.60 17.93 1.59
CA SER A 98 5.32 17.40 0.26
C SER A 98 6.27 16.23 -0.03
N GLU A 99 5.86 15.36 -0.97
CA GLU A 99 6.71 14.31 -1.53
C GLU A 99 6.72 14.46 -3.06
N ASP A 100 7.91 14.50 -3.66
CA ASP A 100 8.04 14.54 -5.11
C ASP A 100 9.31 13.80 -5.58
N PHE A 101 9.29 13.38 -6.85
CA PHE A 101 10.47 12.82 -7.50
C PHE A 101 11.36 13.93 -8.03
N SER A 102 12.62 13.93 -7.60
CA SER A 102 13.64 14.87 -8.06
C SER A 102 14.63 14.18 -9.00
N PRO A 103 14.54 14.43 -10.32
CA PRO A 103 15.40 13.74 -11.31
C PRO A 103 16.85 14.20 -11.30
N GLN A 104 17.19 15.21 -10.50
CA GLN A 104 18.55 15.79 -10.47
C GLN A 104 19.42 15.27 -9.33
N PHE A 105 18.79 14.67 -8.31
CA PHE A 105 19.52 14.12 -7.18
C PHE A 105 20.11 12.75 -7.51
N ALA A 106 21.28 12.47 -6.95
CA ALA A 106 21.98 11.18 -7.01
C ALA A 106 22.25 10.65 -8.44
N GLY A 107 22.22 11.53 -9.47
CA GLY A 107 22.49 11.12 -10.86
C GLY A 107 21.35 10.38 -11.56
N GLU A 108 20.60 9.55 -10.85
CA GLU A 108 19.48 8.77 -11.38
C GLU A 108 18.11 9.32 -10.93
N GLY A 109 18.13 10.35 -10.08
CA GLY A 109 16.95 10.90 -9.43
C GLY A 109 16.58 10.12 -8.16
N CYS A 110 15.84 10.77 -7.26
CA CYS A 110 15.35 10.14 -6.04
C CYS A 110 13.97 10.73 -5.64
N TRP A 111 13.25 9.97 -4.84
CA TRP A 111 12.05 10.45 -4.19
C TRP A 111 12.42 11.21 -2.92
N LEU A 112 12.00 12.46 -2.85
CA LEU A 112 12.23 13.32 -1.68
C LEU A 112 10.92 13.58 -0.94
N ALA A 113 10.97 13.41 0.38
CA ALA A 113 10.03 14.06 1.28
C ALA A 113 10.69 15.33 1.81
N PHE A 114 10.00 16.45 1.78
CA PHE A 114 10.48 17.71 2.29
C PHE A 114 9.42 18.39 3.14
N SER A 115 9.88 19.03 4.21
CA SER A 115 9.04 19.72 5.15
C SER A 115 9.61 21.11 5.41
N ALA A 116 8.76 22.14 5.28
CA ALA A 116 9.11 23.52 5.48
C ALA A 116 8.29 24.10 6.63
N ALA A 117 8.97 24.74 7.58
CA ALA A 117 8.35 25.32 8.76
C ALA A 117 8.77 26.80 8.95
N PRO A 118 7.82 27.72 9.22
CA PRO A 118 8.13 29.12 9.42
C PRO A 118 8.92 29.34 10.73
N ILE A 119 9.96 30.14 10.65
CA ILE A 119 10.68 30.65 11.82
C ILE A 119 10.04 31.99 12.20
N ARG A 120 9.62 32.11 13.48
CA ARG A 120 8.93 33.31 13.99
C ARG A 120 9.78 33.98 15.04
N ASN A 121 9.73 35.31 15.04
CA ASN A 121 10.29 36.13 16.15
C ASN A 121 9.36 36.15 17.38
N ALA A 122 9.76 36.84 18.43
CA ALA A 122 8.99 36.96 19.67
C ALA A 122 7.58 37.57 19.46
N ASP A 123 7.40 38.40 18.43
CA ASP A 123 6.13 39.03 18.09
C ASP A 123 5.24 38.14 17.19
N GLY A 124 5.69 36.91 16.90
CA GLY A 124 4.97 35.96 16.04
C GLY A 124 5.12 36.20 14.53
N LYS A 125 5.89 37.20 14.11
CA LYS A 125 6.16 37.51 12.72
C LYS A 125 7.10 36.48 12.12
N VAL A 126 6.82 36.01 10.91
CA VAL A 126 7.71 35.11 10.13
C VAL A 126 8.97 35.92 9.77
N VAL A 127 10.12 35.39 10.15
CA VAL A 127 11.44 35.98 9.89
C VAL A 127 12.31 35.09 9.02
N GLY A 128 11.81 33.91 8.66
CA GLY A 128 12.46 32.95 7.78
C GLY A 128 11.72 31.62 7.75
N CYS A 129 12.31 30.63 7.10
CA CYS A 129 11.80 29.27 7.03
C CYS A 129 12.97 28.27 7.09
N VAL A 130 12.77 27.19 7.81
CA VAL A 130 13.62 25.99 7.75
C VAL A 130 12.96 24.97 6.84
N GLU A 131 13.73 24.38 5.94
CA GLU A 131 13.29 23.22 5.14
C GLU A 131 14.23 22.05 5.35
N THR A 132 13.65 20.89 5.60
CA THR A 132 14.35 19.62 5.77
C THR A 132 13.94 18.65 4.66
N LEU A 133 14.88 17.78 4.28
CA LEU A 133 14.68 16.80 3.24
C LEU A 133 14.98 15.39 3.77
N GLN A 134 14.30 14.42 3.19
CA GLN A 134 14.56 13.00 3.42
C GLN A 134 14.47 12.26 2.10
N ASP A 135 15.47 11.43 1.80
CA ASP A 135 15.36 10.46 0.71
C ASP A 135 14.40 9.34 1.14
N ILE A 136 13.36 9.17 0.37
CA ILE A 136 12.31 8.14 0.58
C ILE A 136 12.24 7.15 -0.59
N THR A 137 13.30 7.09 -1.41
CA THR A 137 13.35 6.23 -2.60
C THR A 137 13.13 4.77 -2.24
N GLU A 138 13.90 4.26 -1.27
CA GLU A 138 13.78 2.87 -0.80
C GLU A 138 12.34 2.57 -0.30
N ARG A 139 11.73 3.50 0.43
CA ARG A 139 10.33 3.34 0.89
C ARG A 139 9.36 3.27 -0.27
N LYS A 140 9.51 4.14 -1.29
CA LYS A 140 8.64 4.17 -2.48
C LYS A 140 8.82 2.93 -3.35
N GLU A 141 10.04 2.47 -3.52
CA GLU A 141 10.33 1.24 -4.25
C GLU A 141 9.75 0.01 -3.56
N ALA A 142 9.92 -0.12 -2.25
CA ALA A 142 9.32 -1.20 -1.47
C ALA A 142 7.79 -1.18 -1.54
N GLU A 143 7.17 0.01 -1.48
CA GLU A 143 5.71 0.15 -1.64
C GLU A 143 5.25 -0.27 -3.04
N LEU A 144 5.99 0.12 -4.08
CA LEU A 144 5.69 -0.26 -5.47
C LEU A 144 5.83 -1.77 -5.67
N GLN A 145 6.92 -2.37 -5.18
CA GLN A 145 7.15 -3.82 -5.26
C GLN A 145 6.05 -4.60 -4.53
N ARG A 146 5.64 -4.14 -3.35
CA ARG A 146 4.53 -4.75 -2.61
C ARG A 146 3.23 -4.71 -3.41
N ARG A 147 2.90 -3.55 -3.97
CA ARG A 147 1.69 -3.38 -4.80
C ARG A 147 1.73 -4.26 -6.05
N GLU A 148 2.89 -4.38 -6.68
CA GLU A 148 3.06 -5.23 -7.86
C GLU A 148 2.90 -6.71 -7.50
N ALA A 149 3.50 -7.18 -6.41
CA ALA A 149 3.32 -8.54 -5.91
C ALA A 149 1.85 -8.85 -5.57
N GLU A 150 1.14 -7.92 -4.93
CA GLU A 150 -0.29 -8.06 -4.64
C GLU A 150 -1.12 -8.17 -5.94
N ARG A 151 -0.79 -7.36 -6.96
CA ARG A 151 -1.47 -7.45 -8.27
C ARG A 151 -1.19 -8.77 -8.99
N GLN A 152 0.06 -9.24 -8.96
CA GLN A 152 0.42 -10.51 -9.57
C GLN A 152 -0.31 -11.69 -8.92
N LEU A 153 -0.37 -11.75 -7.58
CA LEU A 153 -1.12 -12.77 -6.86
C LEU A 153 -2.62 -12.74 -7.20
N SER A 154 -3.22 -11.54 -7.21
CA SER A 154 -4.62 -11.38 -7.64
C SER A 154 -4.83 -11.81 -9.08
N GLY A 155 -3.87 -11.50 -9.98
CA GLY A 155 -3.90 -11.88 -11.38
C GLY A 155 -3.84 -13.42 -11.59
N ILE A 156 -3.05 -14.13 -10.78
CA ILE A 156 -2.96 -15.61 -10.82
C ILE A 156 -4.31 -16.24 -10.48
N VAL A 157 -4.95 -15.76 -9.39
CA VAL A 157 -6.29 -16.27 -9.00
C VAL A 157 -7.33 -15.93 -10.06
N ALA A 158 -7.34 -14.68 -10.55
CA ALA A 158 -8.31 -14.22 -11.55
C ALA A 158 -8.15 -14.96 -12.90
N GLY A 159 -6.92 -15.28 -13.30
CA GLY A 159 -6.59 -15.98 -14.54
C GLY A 159 -6.70 -17.50 -14.46
N SER A 160 -6.93 -18.09 -13.29
CA SER A 160 -7.09 -19.54 -13.14
C SER A 160 -8.33 -20.03 -13.89
N PRO A 161 -8.21 -21.07 -14.73
CA PRO A 161 -9.37 -21.70 -15.38
C PRO A 161 -10.22 -22.53 -14.40
N VAL A 162 -9.69 -22.84 -13.22
CA VAL A 162 -10.40 -23.55 -12.17
C VAL A 162 -11.19 -22.56 -11.34
N ALA A 163 -12.47 -22.85 -11.10
CA ALA A 163 -13.31 -22.03 -10.21
C ALA A 163 -12.64 -21.93 -8.84
N THR A 164 -12.25 -20.72 -8.46
CA THR A 164 -11.43 -20.46 -7.27
C THR A 164 -11.96 -19.23 -6.54
N PHE A 165 -12.13 -19.36 -5.25
CA PHE A 165 -12.43 -18.22 -4.38
C PHE A 165 -11.54 -18.23 -3.12
N VAL A 166 -11.40 -17.06 -2.51
CA VAL A 166 -10.65 -16.90 -1.25
C VAL A 166 -11.53 -16.12 -0.28
N ILE A 167 -11.51 -16.56 0.98
CA ILE A 167 -12.15 -15.85 2.09
C ILE A 167 -11.09 -15.46 3.14
N ASP A 168 -11.34 -14.35 3.83
CA ASP A 168 -10.53 -13.91 4.96
C ASP A 168 -10.93 -14.62 6.27
N ARG A 169 -10.26 -14.25 7.37
CA ARG A 169 -10.54 -14.77 8.73
C ARG A 169 -11.96 -14.49 9.24
N HIS A 170 -12.67 -13.54 8.62
CA HIS A 170 -14.06 -13.20 8.93
C HIS A 170 -15.05 -13.88 8.00
N CYS A 171 -14.55 -14.81 7.16
CA CYS A 171 -15.28 -15.50 6.10
C CYS A 171 -15.83 -14.54 5.03
N CYS A 172 -15.26 -13.34 4.87
CA CYS A 172 -15.60 -12.42 3.79
C CYS A 172 -14.83 -12.79 2.53
N VAL A 173 -15.50 -12.79 1.38
CA VAL A 173 -14.88 -13.09 0.08
C VAL A 173 -13.91 -11.98 -0.29
N THR A 174 -12.64 -12.34 -0.50
CA THR A 174 -11.58 -11.45 -0.96
C THR A 174 -11.20 -11.65 -2.41
N HIS A 175 -11.43 -12.86 -2.96
CA HIS A 175 -11.23 -13.17 -4.36
C HIS A 175 -12.36 -14.09 -4.83
N TRP A 176 -12.82 -13.84 -6.05
CA TRP A 176 -13.84 -14.60 -6.75
C TRP A 176 -13.50 -14.54 -8.24
N ASN A 177 -12.99 -15.64 -8.80
CA ASN A 177 -12.47 -15.61 -10.15
C ASN A 177 -13.58 -15.82 -11.21
N ARG A 178 -13.21 -15.59 -12.47
CA ARG A 178 -14.11 -15.70 -13.60
C ARG A 178 -14.70 -17.09 -13.77
N ALA A 179 -13.94 -18.12 -13.41
CA ALA A 179 -14.43 -19.48 -13.46
C ALA A 179 -15.51 -19.75 -12.39
N CYS A 180 -15.40 -19.10 -11.20
CA CYS A 180 -16.49 -19.12 -10.21
C CYS A 180 -17.75 -18.44 -10.73
N GLU A 181 -17.62 -17.29 -11.40
CA GLU A 181 -18.77 -16.61 -12.03
C GLU A 181 -19.46 -17.52 -13.06
N ALA A 182 -18.66 -18.16 -13.92
CA ALA A 182 -19.18 -19.06 -14.94
C ALA A 182 -19.84 -20.33 -14.34
N LEU A 183 -19.28 -20.86 -13.24
CA LEU A 183 -19.79 -22.05 -12.57
C LEU A 183 -21.09 -21.79 -11.82
N THR A 184 -21.15 -20.68 -11.08
CA THR A 184 -22.23 -20.36 -10.13
C THR A 184 -23.30 -19.45 -10.72
N GLY A 185 -22.97 -18.68 -11.77
CA GLY A 185 -23.81 -17.60 -12.30
C GLY A 185 -23.81 -16.33 -11.45
N VAL A 186 -23.00 -16.28 -10.37
CA VAL A 186 -22.93 -15.13 -9.46
C VAL A 186 -21.67 -14.33 -9.75
N SER A 187 -21.81 -13.02 -9.95
CA SER A 187 -20.69 -12.15 -10.30
C SER A 187 -19.78 -11.86 -9.12
N ALA A 188 -18.50 -11.55 -9.40
CA ALA A 188 -17.54 -11.11 -8.38
C ALA A 188 -18.03 -9.86 -7.65
N SER A 189 -18.67 -8.93 -8.37
CA SER A 189 -19.21 -7.70 -7.76
C SER A 189 -20.29 -7.95 -6.72
N GLU A 190 -21.03 -9.04 -6.84
CA GLU A 190 -22.05 -9.45 -5.87
C GLU A 190 -21.43 -10.17 -4.67
N MET A 191 -20.31 -10.89 -4.86
CA MET A 191 -19.71 -11.73 -3.82
C MET A 191 -18.60 -11.03 -3.02
N MET A 192 -17.86 -10.13 -3.62
CA MET A 192 -16.73 -9.46 -2.95
C MET A 192 -17.17 -8.74 -1.66
N GLY A 193 -16.44 -9.02 -0.57
CA GLY A 193 -16.72 -8.47 0.76
C GLY A 193 -17.91 -9.10 1.49
N LYS A 194 -18.62 -10.06 0.88
CA LYS A 194 -19.73 -10.76 1.53
C LYS A 194 -19.26 -11.96 2.35
N SER A 195 -19.92 -12.21 3.48
CA SER A 195 -19.70 -13.40 4.32
C SER A 195 -20.75 -14.50 4.12
N GLU A 196 -21.69 -14.29 3.20
CA GLU A 196 -22.76 -15.25 2.87
C GLU A 196 -22.41 -16.04 1.60
N ILE A 197 -21.16 -16.46 1.45
CA ILE A 197 -20.65 -17.18 0.28
C ILE A 197 -21.45 -18.44 -0.04
N TRP A 198 -21.99 -19.08 0.98
CA TRP A 198 -22.82 -20.28 0.84
C TRP A 198 -24.01 -20.09 -0.10
N ARG A 199 -24.53 -18.86 -0.24
CA ARG A 199 -25.68 -18.54 -1.13
C ARG A 199 -25.37 -18.75 -2.62
N ALA A 200 -24.11 -18.62 -3.00
CA ALA A 200 -23.68 -18.90 -4.38
C ALA A 200 -23.74 -20.40 -4.74
N PHE A 201 -23.66 -21.26 -3.72
CA PHE A 201 -23.64 -22.71 -3.90
C PHE A 201 -24.93 -23.39 -3.45
N TYR A 202 -25.59 -22.84 -2.42
CA TYR A 202 -26.77 -23.42 -1.79
C TYR A 202 -27.87 -22.34 -1.71
N PRO A 203 -28.69 -22.17 -2.74
CA PRO A 203 -29.74 -21.15 -2.80
C PRO A 203 -30.97 -21.53 -1.96
N TYR A 204 -30.77 -22.16 -0.81
CA TYR A 204 -31.81 -22.56 0.12
C TYR A 204 -31.96 -21.56 1.25
N GLU A 205 -33.11 -21.59 1.94
CA GLU A 205 -33.35 -20.74 3.11
C GLU A 205 -32.46 -21.07 4.31
N THR A 206 -31.92 -22.29 4.38
CA THR A 206 -31.07 -22.74 5.48
C THR A 206 -29.60 -22.54 5.15
N ARG A 207 -28.90 -21.81 6.03
CA ARG A 207 -27.44 -21.61 5.92
C ARG A 207 -26.69 -22.95 5.88
N ARG A 208 -25.87 -23.10 4.86
CA ARG A 208 -25.00 -24.26 4.69
C ARG A 208 -23.53 -23.79 4.59
N VAL A 209 -22.73 -24.16 5.60
CA VAL A 209 -21.31 -23.77 5.68
C VAL A 209 -20.53 -24.45 4.55
N VAL A 210 -19.72 -23.69 3.80
CA VAL A 210 -18.81 -24.22 2.79
C VAL A 210 -17.49 -24.71 3.42
N LEU A 211 -16.72 -25.50 2.68
CA LEU A 211 -15.52 -26.14 3.23
C LEU A 211 -14.47 -25.12 3.68
N ALA A 212 -14.24 -24.05 2.91
CA ALA A 212 -13.34 -22.96 3.30
C ALA A 212 -13.75 -22.29 4.62
N GLU A 213 -15.06 -22.05 4.85
CA GLU A 213 -15.55 -21.49 6.13
C GLU A 213 -15.25 -22.42 7.31
N MET A 214 -15.36 -23.74 7.11
CA MET A 214 -15.04 -24.71 8.14
C MET A 214 -13.56 -24.63 8.54
N LEU A 215 -12.66 -24.55 7.56
CA LEU A 215 -11.22 -24.45 7.81
C LEU A 215 -10.83 -23.15 8.50
N VAL A 216 -11.43 -22.04 8.13
CA VAL A 216 -11.22 -20.76 8.82
C VAL A 216 -11.60 -20.83 10.29
N ARG A 217 -12.62 -21.63 10.63
CA ARG A 217 -13.08 -21.86 12.01
C ARG A 217 -12.28 -22.92 12.75
N GLY A 218 -11.31 -23.56 12.08
CA GLY A 218 -10.48 -24.59 12.67
C GLY A 218 -11.14 -25.96 12.78
N ALA A 219 -12.12 -26.26 11.91
CA ALA A 219 -12.78 -27.57 11.88
C ALA A 219 -11.77 -28.68 11.63
N GLY A 220 -11.87 -29.74 12.42
CA GLY A 220 -11.05 -30.94 12.29
C GLY A 220 -11.64 -31.96 11.32
N ALA A 221 -10.86 -33.03 11.03
CA ALA A 221 -11.25 -34.07 10.05
C ALA A 221 -12.59 -34.75 10.38
N ALA A 222 -12.92 -34.96 11.64
CA ALA A 222 -14.19 -35.56 12.07
C ALA A 222 -15.39 -34.67 11.69
N GLU A 223 -15.30 -33.38 11.98
CA GLU A 223 -16.36 -32.42 11.68
C GLU A 223 -16.57 -32.23 10.17
N VAL A 224 -15.45 -32.17 9.39
CA VAL A 224 -15.51 -32.09 7.94
C VAL A 224 -16.14 -33.36 7.35
N SER A 225 -15.74 -34.56 7.84
CA SER A 225 -16.28 -35.84 7.38
C SER A 225 -17.78 -35.97 7.68
N GLU A 226 -18.22 -35.61 8.88
CA GLU A 226 -19.62 -35.60 9.28
C GLU A 226 -20.45 -34.68 8.36
N ARG A 227 -19.92 -33.47 8.10
CA ARG A 227 -20.58 -32.44 7.29
C ARG A 227 -20.84 -32.92 5.86
N TYR A 228 -19.91 -33.64 5.27
CA TYR A 228 -19.99 -34.16 3.89
C TYR A 228 -20.32 -35.66 3.82
N THR A 229 -20.91 -36.23 4.87
CA THR A 229 -21.43 -37.61 4.92
C THR A 229 -20.41 -38.65 4.47
N GLY A 230 -19.16 -38.50 4.88
CA GLY A 230 -18.06 -39.39 4.51
C GLY A 230 -17.45 -39.18 3.13
N HIS A 231 -17.94 -38.19 2.36
CA HIS A 231 -17.38 -37.83 1.03
C HIS A 231 -16.26 -36.79 1.09
N ALA A 232 -15.73 -36.50 2.28
CA ALA A 232 -14.60 -35.61 2.51
C ALA A 232 -13.43 -36.37 3.11
N GLN A 233 -12.23 -36.02 2.69
CA GLN A 233 -10.97 -36.57 3.18
C GLN A 233 -9.90 -35.50 3.29
N PRO A 234 -8.89 -35.64 4.18
CA PRO A 234 -7.71 -34.80 4.15
C PRO A 234 -7.00 -34.89 2.80
N SER A 235 -6.51 -33.76 2.29
CA SER A 235 -5.72 -33.75 1.07
C SER A 235 -4.34 -34.39 1.30
N ALA A 236 -3.94 -35.25 0.38
CA ALA A 236 -2.59 -35.83 0.41
C ALA A 236 -1.49 -34.85 -0.03
N LEU A 237 -1.87 -33.76 -0.74
CA LEU A 237 -0.93 -32.83 -1.35
C LEU A 237 -0.65 -31.59 -0.48
N VAL A 238 -1.67 -31.09 0.23
CA VAL A 238 -1.58 -29.83 0.96
C VAL A 238 -1.88 -30.06 2.45
N PRO A 239 -0.94 -29.87 3.36
CA PRO A 239 -1.16 -30.03 4.79
C PRO A 239 -2.31 -29.14 5.29
N GLY A 240 -3.24 -29.73 6.03
CA GLY A 240 -4.41 -29.02 6.57
C GLY A 240 -5.53 -28.74 5.58
N ALA A 241 -5.33 -29.08 4.31
CA ALA A 241 -6.39 -29.01 3.30
C ALA A 241 -7.30 -30.25 3.34
N PHE A 242 -8.52 -30.10 2.87
CA PHE A 242 -9.49 -31.15 2.70
C PHE A 242 -10.07 -31.12 1.29
N GLU A 243 -10.43 -32.32 0.81
CA GLU A 243 -11.11 -32.54 -0.45
C GLU A 243 -12.48 -33.13 -0.18
N ALA A 244 -13.48 -32.70 -0.94
CA ALA A 244 -14.82 -33.27 -0.83
C ALA A 244 -15.52 -33.32 -2.21
N ARG A 245 -16.58 -34.12 -2.27
CA ARG A 245 -17.49 -34.18 -3.41
C ARG A 245 -18.91 -34.03 -2.94
N ASP A 246 -19.69 -33.24 -3.66
CA ASP A 246 -21.11 -33.10 -3.37
C ASP A 246 -21.88 -32.81 -4.67
N PHE A 247 -23.19 -33.12 -4.63
CA PHE A 247 -24.09 -32.84 -5.74
C PHE A 247 -24.81 -31.52 -5.54
N PHE A 248 -24.73 -30.65 -6.54
CA PHE A 248 -25.37 -29.33 -6.53
C PHE A 248 -26.54 -29.31 -7.52
N PRO A 249 -27.77 -29.55 -7.06
CA PRO A 249 -28.94 -29.72 -7.95
C PRO A 249 -29.35 -28.47 -8.70
N THR A 250 -28.90 -27.30 -8.26
CA THR A 250 -29.24 -26.00 -8.86
C THR A 250 -28.25 -25.52 -9.91
N PHE A 251 -27.19 -26.28 -10.18
CA PHE A 251 -26.17 -25.93 -11.18
C PHE A 251 -26.48 -26.56 -12.54
N GLY A 252 -26.77 -25.72 -13.55
CA GLY A 252 -27.18 -26.17 -14.86
C GLY A 252 -28.56 -26.84 -14.90
N GLU A 253 -28.92 -27.45 -16.04
CA GLU A 253 -30.26 -28.03 -16.26
C GLU A 253 -30.51 -29.37 -15.53
N GLY A 254 -29.49 -30.01 -14.96
CA GLY A 254 -29.63 -31.33 -14.32
C GLY A 254 -28.86 -31.49 -13.03
N GLY A 255 -28.34 -30.40 -12.48
CA GLY A 255 -27.41 -30.43 -11.36
C GLY A 255 -25.99 -30.87 -11.78
N LYS A 256 -25.03 -30.63 -10.89
CA LYS A 256 -23.62 -30.95 -11.12
C LYS A 256 -22.99 -31.64 -9.92
N TRP A 257 -22.19 -32.65 -10.18
CA TRP A 257 -21.25 -33.17 -9.22
C TRP A 257 -19.97 -32.32 -9.23
N LEU A 258 -19.65 -31.67 -8.11
CA LEU A 258 -18.43 -30.93 -7.97
C LEU A 258 -17.46 -31.67 -7.07
N HIS A 259 -16.19 -31.68 -7.48
CA HIS A 259 -15.06 -31.95 -6.61
C HIS A 259 -14.47 -30.62 -6.18
N PHE A 260 -14.31 -30.42 -4.90
CA PHE A 260 -13.75 -29.19 -4.37
C PHE A 260 -12.72 -29.48 -3.30
N MET A 261 -11.72 -28.61 -3.22
CA MET A 261 -10.63 -28.68 -2.27
C MET A 261 -10.48 -27.32 -1.60
N ALA A 262 -10.42 -27.31 -0.28
CA ALA A 262 -10.13 -26.11 0.48
C ALA A 262 -8.84 -26.27 1.29
N ALA A 263 -8.06 -25.20 1.34
CA ALA A 263 -6.82 -25.11 2.11
C ALA A 263 -6.81 -23.85 2.99
N PRO A 264 -6.37 -23.96 4.26
CA PRO A 264 -6.22 -22.81 5.12
C PRO A 264 -5.03 -21.94 4.68
N LEU A 265 -5.17 -20.63 4.76
CA LEU A 265 -4.11 -19.67 4.52
C LEU A 265 -3.53 -19.21 5.86
N HIS A 266 -2.22 -19.25 6.00
CA HIS A 266 -1.52 -18.92 7.24
C HIS A 266 -0.66 -17.66 7.07
N ASN A 267 -0.59 -16.85 8.12
CA ASN A 267 0.40 -15.78 8.21
C ASN A 267 1.77 -16.34 8.65
N LEU A 268 2.78 -15.45 8.72
CA LEU A 268 4.15 -15.81 9.14
C LEU A 268 4.24 -16.34 10.59
N ARG A 269 3.17 -16.19 11.38
CA ARG A 269 3.07 -16.72 12.78
C ARG A 269 2.32 -18.05 12.83
N GLY A 270 1.97 -18.64 11.69
CA GLY A 270 1.22 -19.89 11.60
C GLY A 270 -0.27 -19.77 11.95
N GLN A 271 -0.83 -18.57 12.08
CA GLN A 271 -2.24 -18.35 12.38
C GLN A 271 -3.05 -18.36 11.08
N ILE A 272 -4.23 -18.98 11.09
CA ILE A 272 -5.15 -18.97 9.95
C ILE A 272 -5.66 -17.55 9.74
N VAL A 273 -5.44 -17.01 8.55
CA VAL A 273 -5.89 -15.68 8.12
C VAL A 273 -6.97 -15.72 7.05
N GLY A 274 -7.29 -16.91 6.56
CA GLY A 274 -8.30 -17.13 5.53
C GLY A 274 -8.26 -18.57 5.04
N ALA A 275 -8.98 -18.83 3.95
CA ALA A 275 -8.92 -20.09 3.22
C ALA A 275 -9.16 -19.84 1.72
N ILE A 276 -8.55 -20.70 0.91
CA ILE A 276 -8.79 -20.80 -0.53
C ILE A 276 -9.59 -22.08 -0.80
N GLU A 277 -10.58 -21.99 -1.71
CA GLU A 277 -11.31 -23.17 -2.18
C GLU A 277 -11.36 -23.18 -3.70
N THR A 278 -11.12 -24.34 -4.27
CA THR A 278 -11.19 -24.61 -5.72
C THR A 278 -12.27 -25.64 -6.01
N LEU A 279 -12.99 -25.46 -7.12
CA LEU A 279 -14.10 -26.36 -7.53
C LEU A 279 -13.91 -26.80 -8.97
N VAL A 280 -14.14 -28.10 -9.20
CA VAL A 280 -14.04 -28.71 -10.52
C VAL A 280 -15.35 -29.47 -10.80
N ASP A 281 -15.95 -29.21 -11.96
CA ASP A 281 -17.12 -29.94 -12.44
C ASP A 281 -16.70 -31.34 -12.90
N LEU A 282 -17.20 -32.37 -12.29
CA LEU A 282 -16.91 -33.75 -12.63
C LEU A 282 -17.69 -34.25 -13.84
N ASN A 283 -18.69 -33.52 -14.33
CA ASN A 283 -19.51 -33.85 -15.49
C ASN A 283 -18.93 -33.27 -16.78
N GLU A 284 -17.99 -32.30 -16.71
CA GLU A 284 -17.26 -31.87 -17.90
C GLU A 284 -16.32 -33.01 -18.36
N LYS A 285 -16.65 -33.63 -19.50
CA LYS A 285 -15.71 -34.52 -20.18
C LYS A 285 -14.41 -33.75 -20.46
N ALA A 286 -13.27 -34.31 -20.09
CA ALA A 286 -12.00 -33.84 -20.61
C ALA A 286 -12.11 -33.71 -22.15
N PRO A 287 -11.59 -32.60 -22.74
CA PRO A 287 -11.59 -32.47 -24.19
C PRO A 287 -10.88 -33.70 -24.75
N ASP A 288 -11.56 -34.42 -25.69
CA ASP A 288 -11.03 -35.59 -26.33
C ASP A 288 -9.62 -35.27 -26.88
N SER A 289 -8.61 -35.90 -26.28
CA SER A 289 -7.24 -35.89 -26.81
C SER A 289 -7.24 -36.64 -28.14
N HIS A 290 -7.22 -35.86 -29.23
CA HIS A 290 -6.87 -36.36 -30.55
C HIS A 290 -5.37 -36.30 -30.77
#